data_267f610b3783d1a6efb88fea6a090b65
#
_entry.id   267f610b3783d1a6efb88fea6a090b65
#
_cell.length_a   1.000
_cell.length_b   1.000
_cell.length_c   1.000
_cell.angle_alpha   90.00
_cell.angle_beta   90.00
_cell.angle_gamma   90.00
#
_symmetry.space_group_name_H-M   'P 1'
#
loop_
_entity.id
_entity.type
_entity.pdbx_description
1 polymer ?
#
loop_
_entity_poly.entity_id
_entity_poly.type
_entity_poly.pdbx_seq_one_letter_code
_entity_poly.pdbx_strand_id
1 'polypeptide(L)'
;MKVSTVILLTLPCEILIFLSILLPSEYIDYAIAFIMFYIAGVLLIIAKYILRGDNAHLISGISISYEEAKLPENIEKYAKDSKRTGRILQIVSIICFVVGVYLIII
;
A
#
# COMPACT_ATOMS: atom_id res chain seq x y z
N MET A 1 -1.36 12.47 3.32
CA MET A 1 -1.63 11.94 1.96
C MET A 1 -3.12 11.91 1.69
N LYS A 2 -3.56 12.44 0.58
CA LYS A 2 -4.97 12.43 0.20
C LYS A 2 -5.38 11.05 -0.35
N VAL A 3 -6.64 10.67 -0.20
CA VAL A 3 -7.17 9.42 -0.73
C VAL A 3 -6.99 9.35 -2.25
N SER A 4 -7.16 10.47 -2.96
CA SER A 4 -6.93 10.53 -4.40
C SER A 4 -5.50 10.15 -4.79
N THR A 5 -4.50 10.49 -3.97
CA THR A 5 -3.11 10.09 -4.20
C THR A 5 -2.93 8.58 -4.04
N VAL A 6 -3.60 7.97 -3.07
CA VAL A 6 -3.58 6.51 -2.89
C VAL A 6 -4.18 5.82 -4.11
N ILE A 7 -5.30 6.30 -4.62
CA ILE A 7 -5.95 5.77 -5.81
C ILE A 7 -5.02 5.87 -7.02
N LEU A 8 -4.36 7.01 -7.21
CA LEU A 8 -3.40 7.21 -8.30
C LEU A 8 -2.21 6.27 -8.20
N LEU A 9 -1.73 5.97 -6.98
CA LEU A 9 -0.63 5.04 -6.77
C LEU A 9 -1.01 3.60 -7.10
N THR A 10 -2.28 3.24 -6.95
CA THR A 10 -2.76 1.87 -7.23
C THR A 10 -3.17 1.67 -8.69
N LEU A 11 -3.48 2.74 -9.44
CA LEU A 11 -3.90 2.62 -10.85
C LEU A 11 -2.90 1.87 -11.73
N PRO A 12 -1.58 2.14 -11.70
CA PRO A 12 -0.63 1.37 -12.50
C PRO A 12 -0.66 -0.12 -12.19
N CYS A 13 -0.91 -0.50 -10.93
CA CYS A 13 -1.03 -1.89 -10.54
C CYS A 13 -2.20 -2.59 -11.24
N GLU A 14 -3.36 -1.93 -11.31
CA GLU A 14 -4.54 -2.45 -12.00
C GLU A 14 -4.28 -2.62 -13.49
N ILE A 15 -3.62 -1.64 -14.11
CA ILE A 15 -3.24 -1.70 -15.53
C ILE A 15 -2.28 -2.86 -15.77
N LEU A 16 -1.30 -3.07 -14.91
CA LEU A 16 -0.35 -4.17 -15.03
C LEU A 16 -1.02 -5.53 -14.89
N ILE A 17 -1.98 -5.68 -13.98
CA ILE A 17 -2.75 -6.91 -13.83
C ILE A 17 -3.52 -7.20 -15.11
N PHE A 18 -4.17 -6.20 -15.68
CA PHE A 18 -4.92 -6.34 -16.91
C PHE A 18 -4.03 -6.74 -18.09
N LEU A 19 -2.86 -6.09 -18.23
CA LEU A 19 -1.90 -6.40 -19.29
C LEU A 19 -1.28 -7.78 -19.12
N SER A 20 -1.10 -8.27 -17.90
CA SER A 20 -0.50 -9.58 -17.64
C SER A 20 -1.37 -10.72 -18.16
N ILE A 21 -2.68 -10.52 -18.28
CA ILE A 21 -3.60 -11.50 -18.86
C ILE A 21 -3.31 -11.76 -20.33
N LEU A 22 -2.76 -10.75 -21.03
CA LEU A 22 -2.45 -10.81 -22.45
C LEU A 22 -1.08 -11.42 -22.75
N LEU A 23 -0.26 -11.69 -21.71
CA LEU A 23 1.08 -12.24 -21.89
C LEU A 23 1.06 -13.75 -22.10
N PRO A 24 2.05 -14.31 -22.84
CA PRO A 24 2.26 -15.74 -22.89
C PRO A 24 2.51 -16.34 -21.52
N SER A 25 2.11 -17.60 -21.33
CA SER A 25 2.22 -18.26 -20.02
C SER A 25 3.64 -18.30 -19.45
N GLU A 26 4.66 -18.32 -20.28
CA GLU A 26 6.07 -18.33 -19.88
C GLU A 26 6.52 -17.05 -19.19
N TYR A 27 5.81 -15.92 -19.38
CA TYR A 27 6.13 -14.63 -18.77
C TYR A 27 5.21 -14.26 -17.61
N ILE A 28 4.19 -15.06 -17.32
CA ILE A 28 3.21 -14.74 -16.29
C ILE A 28 3.87 -14.64 -14.91
N ASP A 29 4.78 -15.54 -14.56
CA ASP A 29 5.45 -15.54 -13.26
C ASP A 29 6.27 -14.25 -13.06
N TYR A 30 6.96 -13.79 -14.10
CA TYR A 30 7.72 -12.54 -14.04
C TYR A 30 6.79 -11.33 -13.91
N ALA A 31 5.67 -11.34 -14.62
CA ALA A 31 4.68 -10.27 -14.54
C ALA A 31 4.08 -10.18 -13.13
N ILE A 32 3.72 -11.31 -12.53
CA ILE A 32 3.20 -11.37 -11.18
C ILE A 32 4.26 -10.90 -10.17
N ALA A 33 5.52 -11.31 -10.35
CA ALA A 33 6.61 -10.85 -9.50
C ALA A 33 6.78 -9.33 -9.55
N PHE A 34 6.73 -8.74 -10.74
CA PHE A 34 6.81 -7.29 -10.91
C PHE A 34 5.66 -6.57 -10.21
N ILE A 35 4.44 -7.10 -10.35
CA ILE A 35 3.25 -6.56 -9.69
C ILE A 35 3.42 -6.62 -8.16
N MET A 36 3.94 -7.73 -7.64
CA MET A 36 4.20 -7.89 -6.21
C MET A 36 5.22 -6.87 -5.69
N PHE A 37 6.29 -6.61 -6.43
CA PHE A 37 7.27 -5.58 -6.07
C PHE A 37 6.65 -4.18 -6.09
N TYR A 38 5.80 -3.90 -7.07
CA TYR A 38 5.09 -2.63 -7.14
C TYR A 38 4.16 -2.44 -5.93
N ILE A 39 3.37 -3.46 -5.60
CA ILE A 39 2.48 -3.43 -4.45
C ILE A 39 3.28 -3.23 -3.15
N ALA A 40 4.41 -3.94 -3.01
CA ALA A 40 5.28 -3.78 -1.84
C ALA A 40 5.77 -2.34 -1.69
N GLY A 41 6.19 -1.72 -2.78
CA GLY A 41 6.63 -0.32 -2.78
C GLY A 41 5.51 0.65 -2.39
N VAL A 42 4.32 0.47 -2.96
CA VAL A 42 3.15 1.30 -2.64
C VAL A 42 2.75 1.15 -1.18
N LEU A 43 2.73 -0.08 -0.66
CA LEU A 43 2.40 -0.33 0.74
C LEU A 43 3.40 0.29 1.69
N LEU A 44 4.70 0.27 1.36
CA LEU A 44 5.72 0.94 2.17
C LEU A 44 5.52 2.46 2.20
N ILE A 45 5.19 3.05 1.07
CA ILE A 45 4.92 4.49 0.99
C ILE A 45 3.71 4.85 1.86
N ILE A 46 2.62 4.11 1.70
CA ILE A 46 1.40 4.34 2.48
C ILE A 46 1.66 4.14 3.98
N ALA A 47 2.39 3.09 4.33
CA ALA A 47 2.75 2.80 5.72
C ALA A 47 3.55 3.95 6.35
N LYS A 48 4.49 4.50 5.61
CA LYS A 48 5.29 5.65 6.06
C LYS A 48 4.41 6.86 6.38
N TYR A 49 3.44 7.17 5.53
CA TYR A 49 2.52 8.29 5.76
C TYR A 49 1.59 8.01 6.93
N ILE A 50 1.09 6.79 7.10
CA ILE A 50 0.24 6.43 8.23
C ILE A 50 1.01 6.49 9.55
N LEU A 51 2.26 6.03 9.56
CA LEU A 51 3.12 6.06 10.76
C LEU A 51 3.44 7.48 11.23
N ARG A 52 3.36 8.48 10.35
CA ARG A 52 3.52 9.89 10.75
C ARG A 52 2.46 10.33 11.74
N GLY A 53 1.30 9.66 11.77
CA GLY A 53 0.23 9.93 12.71
C GLY A 53 -0.80 10.96 12.24
N ASP A 54 -0.52 11.73 11.19
CA ASP A 54 -1.40 12.78 10.68
C ASP A 54 -2.22 12.36 9.44
N ASN A 55 -2.28 11.05 9.16
CA ASN A 55 -3.01 10.48 8.03
C ASN A 55 -4.03 9.42 8.47
N ALA A 56 -4.68 9.63 9.61
CA ALA A 56 -5.67 8.69 10.14
C ALA A 56 -6.87 8.48 9.20
N HIS A 57 -7.15 9.44 8.31
CA HIS A 57 -8.20 9.32 7.30
C HIS A 57 -8.00 8.17 6.32
N LEU A 58 -6.77 7.64 6.20
CA LEU A 58 -6.46 6.50 5.34
C LEU A 58 -6.77 5.15 6.00
N ILE A 59 -7.02 5.14 7.31
CA ILE A 59 -7.28 3.91 8.05
C ILE A 59 -8.75 3.51 7.87
N SER A 60 -8.98 2.25 7.54
CA SER A 60 -10.32 1.70 7.40
C SER A 60 -11.08 1.78 8.73
N GLY A 61 -12.32 2.23 8.69
CA GLY A 61 -13.15 2.40 9.88
C GLY A 61 -13.06 3.77 10.54
N ILE A 62 -12.14 4.62 10.09
CA ILE A 62 -12.03 6.01 10.58
C ILE A 62 -12.59 6.94 9.53
N SER A 63 -13.69 7.63 9.86
CA SER A 63 -14.43 8.51 8.95
C SER A 63 -14.12 9.98 9.23
N ILE A 64 -12.90 10.40 8.93
CA ILE A 64 -12.49 11.80 9.04
C ILE A 64 -11.94 12.29 7.69
N SER A 65 -11.98 13.62 7.46
CA SER A 65 -11.42 14.20 6.24
C SER A 65 -9.89 14.34 6.33
N TYR A 66 -9.27 14.64 5.18
CA TYR A 66 -7.83 14.92 5.11
C TYR A 66 -7.44 16.07 6.05
N GLU A 67 -8.22 17.14 6.09
CA GLU A 67 -7.95 18.29 6.95
C GLU A 67 -8.15 17.95 8.44
N GLU A 68 -9.19 17.18 8.76
CA GLU A 68 -9.44 16.74 10.14
C GLU A 68 -8.31 15.85 10.66
N ALA A 69 -7.71 15.02 9.81
CA ALA A 69 -6.59 14.17 10.19
C ALA A 69 -5.34 14.96 10.61
N LYS A 70 -5.22 16.22 10.20
CA LYS A 70 -4.10 17.10 10.54
C LYS A 70 -4.29 17.79 11.89
N LEU A 71 -5.49 17.77 12.48
CA LEU A 71 -5.76 18.42 13.76
C LEU A 71 -5.05 17.68 14.90
N PRO A 72 -4.38 18.42 15.84
CA PRO A 72 -3.68 17.77 16.96
C PRO A 72 -4.53 16.82 17.79
N GLU A 73 -5.80 17.15 17.97
CA GLU A 73 -6.76 16.32 18.68
C GLU A 73 -6.92 14.94 18.04
N ASN A 74 -7.05 14.91 16.72
CA ASN A 74 -7.21 13.66 15.96
C ASN A 74 -5.89 12.89 15.85
N ILE A 75 -4.76 13.58 15.74
CA ILE A 75 -3.44 12.94 15.75
C ILE A 75 -3.25 12.17 17.05
N GLU A 76 -3.57 12.78 18.17
CA GLU A 76 -3.47 12.14 19.49
C GLU A 76 -4.47 11.00 19.65
N LYS A 77 -5.72 11.22 19.23
CA LYS A 77 -6.80 10.24 19.34
C LYS A 77 -6.51 8.96 18.56
N TYR A 78 -5.96 9.09 17.35
CA TYR A 78 -5.72 7.96 16.45
C TYR A 78 -4.24 7.54 16.39
N ALA A 79 -3.38 8.05 17.27
CA ALA A 79 -1.96 7.74 17.27
C ALA A 79 -1.69 6.23 17.39
N LYS A 80 -2.43 5.56 18.24
CA LYS A 80 -2.32 4.11 18.47
C LYS A 80 -2.73 3.33 17.24
N ASP A 81 -3.86 3.71 16.62
CA ASP A 81 -4.38 3.06 15.42
C ASP A 81 -3.45 3.30 14.23
N SER A 82 -2.90 4.50 14.08
CA SER A 82 -1.95 4.83 13.02
C SER A 82 -0.69 3.99 13.13
N LYS A 83 -0.14 3.85 14.31
CA LYS A 83 1.07 3.06 14.56
C LYS A 83 0.83 1.58 14.26
N ARG A 84 -0.30 1.06 14.71
CA ARG A 84 -0.69 -0.34 14.48
C ARG A 84 -0.89 -0.63 13.00
N THR A 85 -1.68 0.19 12.33
CA THR A 85 -1.98 0.01 10.90
C THR A 85 -0.73 0.14 10.04
N GLY A 86 0.12 1.14 10.31
CA GLY A 86 1.37 1.32 9.59
C GLY A 86 2.30 0.13 9.72
N ARG A 87 2.41 -0.46 10.89
CA ARG A 87 3.24 -1.66 11.11
C ARG A 87 2.69 -2.88 10.39
N ILE A 88 1.36 -3.07 10.39
CA ILE A 88 0.72 -4.15 9.64
C ILE A 88 1.01 -4.01 8.15
N LEU A 89 0.90 -2.81 7.60
CA LEU A 89 1.21 -2.55 6.19
C LEU A 89 2.68 -2.83 5.87
N GLN A 90 3.60 -2.49 6.76
CA GLN A 90 5.02 -2.82 6.57
C GLN A 90 5.25 -4.32 6.51
N ILE A 91 4.61 -5.09 7.38
CA ILE A 91 4.72 -6.55 7.41
C ILE A 91 4.16 -7.13 6.11
N VAL A 92 2.99 -6.68 5.67
CA VAL A 92 2.37 -7.13 4.42
C VAL A 92 3.27 -6.79 3.23
N SER A 93 3.89 -5.61 3.22
CA SER A 93 4.83 -5.19 2.19
C SER A 93 6.03 -6.14 2.10
N ILE A 94 6.62 -6.51 3.24
CA ILE A 94 7.73 -7.46 3.29
C ILE A 94 7.30 -8.83 2.73
N ILE A 95 6.12 -9.31 3.09
CA ILE A 95 5.58 -10.56 2.58
C ILE A 95 5.42 -10.50 1.06
N CYS A 96 4.88 -9.42 0.51
CA CYS A 96 4.75 -9.25 -0.93
C CYS A 96 6.10 -9.24 -1.63
N PHE A 97 7.10 -8.59 -1.05
CA PHE A 97 8.46 -8.56 -1.58
C PHE A 97 9.07 -9.96 -1.63
N VAL A 98 8.93 -10.73 -0.55
CA VAL A 98 9.45 -12.10 -0.46
C VAL A 98 8.78 -13.00 -1.50
N VAL A 99 7.46 -12.89 -1.66
CA VAL A 99 6.72 -13.64 -2.68
C VAL A 99 7.21 -13.29 -4.08
N GLY A 100 7.46 -12.01 -4.36
CA GLY A 100 8.01 -11.58 -5.64
C GLY A 100 9.38 -12.16 -5.93
N VAL A 101 10.28 -12.17 -4.95
CA VAL A 101 11.61 -12.79 -5.07
C VAL A 101 11.48 -14.30 -5.32
N TYR A 102 10.61 -14.96 -4.59
CA TYR A 102 10.35 -16.40 -4.76
C TYR A 102 9.91 -16.74 -6.19
N LEU A 103 9.01 -15.96 -6.76
CA LEU A 103 8.53 -16.16 -8.13
C LEU A 103 9.62 -15.98 -9.19
N ILE A 104 10.60 -15.13 -8.94
CA ILE A 104 11.72 -14.93 -9.86
C ILE A 104 12.72 -16.10 -9.78
N ILE A 105 12.96 -16.63 -8.57
CA ILE A 105 13.94 -17.68 -8.34
C ILE A 105 13.45 -19.03 -8.87
N ILE A 106 12.15 -19.29 -8.78
CA ILE A 106 11.56 -20.48 -9.36
C ILE A 106 11.62 -20.43 -10.88
#